data_770818b53c0f30958bdff5e21e5a0553
#
_entry.id   770818b53c0f30958bdff5e21e5a0553
#
_cell.length_a   1.000
_cell.length_b   1.000
_cell.length_c   1.000
_cell.angle_alpha   90.00
_cell.angle_beta   90.00
_cell.angle_gamma   90.00
#
_symmetry.space_group_name_H-M   'P 1'
#
loop_
_entity.id
_entity.type
_entity.pdbx_description
1 polymer ?
#
loop_
_entity_poly.entity_id
_entity_poly.type
_entity_poly.pdbx_seq_one_letter_code
_entity_poly.pdbx_strand_id
1 'polypeptide(L)'
;TGNYTVILPLLAGCVTSIVVARSISELSAYSIPLKNLGIHLRDGHDLDVLKTYQVKDLMETEILSVSYNKKVRDVLSILHDSPHDHVLVRNEKDEIEGVISFYHLTPVILKQSDGLDKTARETMHVTSNFVHAKDAVLIAYDLFLMKETSYLLVLDEQDRFVGIVFKADIMRSYRKALHQKSLAMTH
;
A
#
# COMPACT_ATOMS: atom_id res chain seq x y z
N THR A 1 32.04 -47.60 -6.66
CA THR A 1 31.36 -47.56 -7.96
C THR A 1 29.96 -47.02 -7.78
N GLY A 2 29.83 -45.67 -7.99
CA GLY A 2 28.57 -44.99 -7.87
C GLY A 2 27.62 -45.39 -9.01
N ASN A 3 26.42 -45.81 -8.62
CA ASN A 3 25.35 -46.22 -9.51
C ASN A 3 24.74 -44.99 -10.21
N TYR A 4 25.35 -44.51 -11.27
CA TYR A 4 24.83 -43.38 -12.08
C TYR A 4 23.57 -43.72 -12.85
N THR A 5 23.16 -45.00 -12.89
CA THR A 5 21.98 -45.51 -13.61
C THR A 5 20.66 -44.96 -13.09
N VAL A 6 20.61 -44.49 -11.82
CA VAL A 6 19.42 -43.94 -11.18
C VAL A 6 19.26 -42.41 -11.43
N ILE A 7 20.34 -41.72 -11.77
CA ILE A 7 20.32 -40.27 -11.98
C ILE A 7 19.51 -39.87 -13.20
N LEU A 8 19.62 -40.63 -14.28
CA LEU A 8 18.92 -40.36 -15.55
C LEU A 8 17.40 -40.44 -15.42
N PRO A 9 16.81 -41.49 -14.82
CA PRO A 9 15.36 -41.56 -14.61
C PRO A 9 14.87 -40.54 -13.58
N LEU A 10 15.69 -40.18 -12.61
CA LEU A 10 15.35 -39.15 -11.61
C LEU A 10 15.30 -37.76 -12.23
N LEU A 11 16.25 -37.41 -13.08
CA LEU A 11 16.25 -36.19 -13.88
C LEU A 11 15.04 -36.12 -14.85
N ALA A 12 14.74 -37.21 -15.54
CA ALA A 12 13.57 -37.28 -16.41
C ALA A 12 12.26 -37.07 -15.62
N GLY A 13 12.14 -37.67 -14.42
CA GLY A 13 11.01 -37.47 -13.53
C GLY A 13 10.86 -36.02 -13.04
N CYS A 14 11.96 -35.36 -12.71
CA CYS A 14 11.93 -33.94 -12.33
C CYS A 14 11.50 -33.04 -13.48
N VAL A 15 12.04 -33.26 -14.68
CA VAL A 15 11.69 -32.44 -15.86
C VAL A 15 10.22 -32.65 -16.24
N THR A 16 9.75 -33.91 -16.29
CA THR A 16 8.33 -34.18 -16.57
C THR A 16 7.40 -33.60 -15.51
N SER A 17 7.75 -33.68 -14.23
CA SER A 17 6.99 -33.06 -13.15
C SER A 17 6.89 -31.54 -13.29
N ILE A 18 7.99 -30.86 -13.66
CA ILE A 18 8.00 -29.40 -13.89
C ILE A 18 7.13 -29.04 -15.09
N VAL A 19 7.20 -29.80 -16.19
CA VAL A 19 6.39 -29.56 -17.39
C VAL A 19 4.91 -29.74 -17.09
N VAL A 20 4.54 -30.81 -16.39
CA VAL A 20 3.15 -31.11 -16.02
C VAL A 20 2.64 -30.04 -15.04
N ALA A 21 3.43 -29.66 -14.04
CA ALA A 21 3.06 -28.60 -13.09
C ALA A 21 2.80 -27.26 -13.79
N ARG A 22 3.61 -26.89 -14.78
CA ARG A 22 3.42 -25.68 -15.59
C ARG A 22 2.21 -25.76 -16.53
N SER A 23 1.85 -26.95 -17.00
CA SER A 23 0.67 -27.15 -17.85
C SER A 23 -0.65 -27.11 -17.08
N ILE A 24 -0.63 -27.44 -15.79
CA ILE A 24 -1.83 -27.45 -14.92
C ILE A 24 -2.01 -26.11 -14.21
N SER A 25 -0.94 -25.40 -13.91
CA SER A 25 -0.98 -24.12 -13.17
C SER A 25 -0.08 -23.09 -13.85
N GLU A 26 -0.69 -22.12 -14.50
CA GLU A 26 -0.01 -20.92 -14.99
C GLU A 26 0.42 -19.97 -13.84
N LEU A 27 0.06 -20.30 -12.60
CA LEU A 27 0.35 -19.47 -11.43
C LEU A 27 1.62 -19.95 -10.73
N SER A 28 2.60 -19.05 -10.63
CA SER A 28 3.76 -19.22 -9.75
C SER A 28 3.31 -19.35 -8.30
N ALA A 29 4.04 -20.15 -7.49
CA ALA A 29 3.79 -20.29 -6.04
C ALA A 29 3.78 -18.95 -5.29
N TYR A 30 4.36 -17.90 -5.86
CA TYR A 30 4.37 -16.54 -5.34
C TYR A 30 3.09 -15.74 -5.63
N SER A 31 2.26 -16.18 -6.58
CA SER A 31 1.02 -15.49 -6.98
C SER A 31 -0.22 -15.95 -6.19
N ILE A 32 -0.14 -17.07 -5.48
CA ILE A 32 -1.26 -17.63 -4.70
C ILE A 32 -1.70 -16.69 -3.55
N PRO A 33 -0.78 -16.11 -2.75
CA PRO A 33 -1.18 -15.15 -1.70
C PRO A 33 -1.83 -13.89 -2.26
N LEU A 34 -1.40 -13.42 -3.45
CA LEU A 34 -1.93 -12.23 -4.11
C LEU A 34 -3.34 -12.45 -4.69
N LYS A 35 -3.65 -13.68 -5.14
CA LYS A 35 -4.98 -14.04 -5.62
C LYS A 35 -6.04 -13.97 -4.52
N ASN A 36 -5.68 -14.34 -3.29
CA ASN A 36 -6.57 -14.25 -2.12
C ASN A 36 -6.86 -12.80 -1.70
N LEU A 37 -6.03 -11.84 -2.13
CA LEU A 37 -6.25 -10.40 -1.95
C LEU A 37 -7.04 -9.76 -3.11
N GLY A 38 -7.57 -10.58 -4.05
CA GLY A 38 -8.32 -10.09 -5.22
C GLY A 38 -7.46 -9.41 -6.28
N ILE A 39 -6.12 -9.55 -6.21
CA ILE A 39 -5.18 -8.95 -7.13
C ILE A 39 -4.74 -10.03 -8.11
N HIS A 40 -5.32 -10.02 -9.30
CA HIS A 40 -4.85 -10.85 -10.41
C HIS A 40 -3.66 -10.16 -11.10
N LEU A 41 -2.45 -10.36 -10.59
CA LEU A 41 -1.24 -10.05 -11.34
C LEU A 41 -1.09 -11.12 -12.43
N ARG A 42 -1.59 -10.84 -13.60
CA ARG A 42 -1.31 -11.61 -14.82
C ARG A 42 0.07 -11.18 -15.30
N ASP A 43 1.00 -12.13 -15.25
CA ASP A 43 2.33 -12.12 -15.89
C ASP A 43 3.15 -10.82 -15.85
N GLY A 44 4.45 -10.93 -15.61
CA GLY A 44 5.51 -9.92 -15.51
C GLY A 44 5.38 -8.58 -16.24
N HIS A 45 4.48 -8.45 -17.22
CA HIS A 45 4.13 -7.19 -17.88
C HIS A 45 3.30 -6.23 -17.02
N ASP A 46 2.58 -6.72 -16.01
CA ASP A 46 1.70 -5.88 -15.19
C ASP A 46 2.49 -5.06 -14.17
N LEU A 47 3.63 -5.58 -13.71
CA LEU A 47 4.55 -4.85 -12.84
C LEU A 47 5.27 -3.71 -13.57
N ASP A 48 5.40 -3.78 -14.88
CA ASP A 48 6.06 -2.74 -15.66
C ASP A 48 5.27 -1.42 -15.64
N VAL A 49 3.95 -1.47 -15.51
CA VAL A 49 3.12 -0.27 -15.35
C VAL A 49 3.46 0.44 -14.03
N LEU A 50 3.59 -0.29 -12.92
CA LEU A 50 3.94 0.30 -11.61
C LEU A 50 5.37 0.85 -11.56
N LYS A 51 6.26 0.37 -12.42
CA LYS A 51 7.63 0.91 -12.56
C LYS A 51 7.67 2.23 -13.33
N THR A 52 6.68 2.47 -14.20
CA THR A 52 6.64 3.66 -15.07
C THR A 52 6.18 4.90 -14.31
N TYR A 53 5.30 4.76 -13.31
CA TYR A 53 4.80 5.87 -12.51
C TYR A 53 5.68 6.12 -11.29
N GLN A 54 5.84 7.40 -10.95
CA GLN A 54 6.48 7.83 -9.70
C GLN A 54 5.42 8.10 -8.64
N VAL A 55 5.81 7.99 -7.36
CA VAL A 55 4.90 8.23 -6.23
C VAL A 55 4.27 9.62 -6.28
N LYS A 56 5.02 10.63 -6.70
CA LYS A 56 4.52 12.01 -6.88
C LYS A 56 3.33 12.13 -7.84
N ASP A 57 3.19 11.18 -8.79
CA ASP A 57 2.11 11.21 -9.78
C ASP A 57 0.78 10.72 -9.19
N LEU A 58 0.82 10.06 -8.03
CA LEU A 58 -0.32 9.44 -7.36
C LEU A 58 -0.53 9.93 -5.92
N MET A 59 0.41 10.73 -5.37
CA MET A 59 0.28 11.25 -4.02
C MET A 59 -0.75 12.37 -3.96
N GLU A 60 -1.37 12.50 -2.79
CA GLU A 60 -2.21 13.62 -2.43
C GLU A 60 -1.37 14.65 -1.67
N THR A 61 -1.49 15.92 -2.04
CA THR A 61 -0.76 17.03 -1.42
C THR A 61 -1.65 17.91 -0.54
N GLU A 62 -2.97 17.91 -0.82
CA GLU A 62 -3.97 18.70 -0.08
C GLU A 62 -4.65 17.85 0.99
N ILE A 63 -3.94 17.61 2.10
CA ILE A 63 -4.47 16.81 3.20
C ILE A 63 -4.74 17.72 4.40
N LEU A 64 -5.93 17.55 4.96
CA LEU A 64 -6.29 18.28 6.17
C LEU A 64 -5.35 17.91 7.32
N SER A 65 -4.94 18.92 8.07
CA SER A 65 -4.11 18.72 9.26
C SER A 65 -4.74 19.37 10.49
N VAL A 66 -4.48 18.78 11.64
CA VAL A 66 -4.95 19.25 12.93
C VAL A 66 -3.78 19.37 13.90
N SER A 67 -3.90 20.31 14.85
CA SER A 67 -2.94 20.40 15.96
C SER A 67 -3.04 19.17 16.87
N TYR A 68 -1.92 18.70 17.36
CA TYR A 68 -1.81 17.57 18.27
C TYR A 68 -2.61 17.74 19.58
N ASN A 69 -2.90 18.99 19.99
CA ASN A 69 -3.72 19.31 21.17
C ASN A 69 -5.23 19.30 20.90
N LYS A 70 -5.67 19.13 19.63
CA LYS A 70 -7.08 19.18 19.29
C LYS A 70 -7.82 17.97 19.86
N LYS A 71 -9.03 18.17 20.35
CA LYS A 71 -9.83 17.08 20.93
C LYS A 71 -10.40 16.17 19.84
N VAL A 72 -10.56 14.88 20.14
CA VAL A 72 -11.10 13.87 19.24
C VAL A 72 -12.47 14.26 18.69
N ARG A 73 -13.35 14.88 19.51
CA ARG A 73 -14.66 15.38 19.04
C ARG A 73 -14.56 16.35 17.86
N ASP A 74 -13.57 17.27 17.92
CA ASP A 74 -13.35 18.27 16.87
C ASP A 74 -12.67 17.62 15.63
N VAL A 75 -11.79 16.64 15.86
CA VAL A 75 -11.16 15.85 14.78
C VAL A 75 -12.19 15.05 14.03
N LEU A 76 -13.18 14.45 14.72
CA LEU A 76 -14.28 13.72 14.10
C LEU A 76 -15.15 14.63 13.21
N SER A 77 -15.44 15.86 13.64
CA SER A 77 -16.18 16.81 12.81
C SER A 77 -15.42 17.13 11.52
N ILE A 78 -14.10 17.35 11.63
CA ILE A 78 -13.25 17.63 10.48
C ILE A 78 -13.20 16.42 9.53
N LEU A 79 -13.07 15.21 10.07
CA LEU A 79 -13.08 13.98 9.28
C LEU A 79 -14.42 13.74 8.58
N HIS A 80 -15.54 14.08 9.26
CA HIS A 80 -16.88 13.92 8.68
C HIS A 80 -17.11 14.83 7.48
N ASP A 81 -16.60 16.06 7.54
CA ASP A 81 -16.75 17.06 6.48
C ASP A 81 -15.67 16.94 5.38
N SER A 82 -14.69 16.06 5.60
CA SER A 82 -13.57 15.83 4.66
C SER A 82 -13.92 14.77 3.62
N PRO A 83 -13.47 14.92 2.38
CA PRO A 83 -13.52 13.84 1.38
C PRO A 83 -12.54 12.71 1.69
N HIS A 84 -11.64 12.90 2.66
CA HIS A 84 -10.60 11.96 3.02
C HIS A 84 -10.88 11.31 4.38
N ASP A 85 -10.58 10.01 4.49
CA ASP A 85 -10.74 9.25 5.73
C ASP A 85 -9.63 9.50 6.76
N HIS A 86 -8.71 10.42 6.47
CA HIS A 86 -7.50 10.64 7.24
C HIS A 86 -7.24 12.14 7.46
N VAL A 87 -6.68 12.49 8.63
CA VAL A 87 -6.12 13.80 8.92
C VAL A 87 -4.70 13.64 9.46
N LEU A 88 -3.83 14.57 9.10
CA LEU A 88 -2.48 14.65 9.64
C LEU A 88 -2.48 15.36 11.00
N VAL A 89 -1.63 14.91 11.91
CA VAL A 89 -1.44 15.55 13.21
C VAL A 89 -0.11 16.28 13.21
N ARG A 90 -0.15 17.60 13.48
CA ARG A 90 1.03 18.45 13.51
C ARG A 90 1.36 18.87 14.95
N ASN A 91 2.66 18.96 15.23
CA ASN A 91 3.16 19.52 16.48
C ASN A 91 3.26 21.06 16.44
N GLU A 92 3.79 21.65 17.51
CA GLU A 92 3.98 23.11 17.62
C GLU A 92 4.98 23.69 16.60
N LYS A 93 5.84 22.84 16.02
CA LYS A 93 6.81 23.21 15.00
C LYS A 93 6.30 23.01 13.58
N ASP A 94 4.99 22.69 13.44
CA ASP A 94 4.34 22.35 12.17
C ASP A 94 4.86 21.08 11.50
N GLU A 95 5.54 20.20 12.26
CA GLU A 95 6.01 18.89 11.79
C GLU A 95 4.91 17.85 11.96
N ILE A 96 4.83 16.88 11.02
CA ILE A 96 3.89 15.77 11.09
C ILE A 96 4.34 14.77 12.14
N GLU A 97 3.54 14.55 13.18
CA GLU A 97 3.78 13.54 14.23
C GLU A 97 3.03 12.23 13.97
N GLY A 98 1.89 12.29 13.29
CA GLY A 98 1.10 11.09 13.05
C GLY A 98 -0.10 11.34 12.14
N VAL A 99 -0.92 10.30 12.02
CA VAL A 99 -2.14 10.29 11.21
C VAL A 99 -3.29 9.75 12.05
N ILE A 100 -4.45 10.35 11.91
CA ILE A 100 -5.70 9.86 12.50
C ILE A 100 -6.66 9.48 11.38
N SER A 101 -7.31 8.32 11.52
CA SER A 101 -8.40 7.89 10.66
C SER A 101 -9.61 7.46 11.49
N PHE A 102 -10.79 7.35 10.87
CA PHE A 102 -11.95 6.77 11.53
C PHE A 102 -11.68 5.39 12.13
N TYR A 103 -10.89 4.58 11.46
CA TYR A 103 -10.51 3.25 11.95
C TYR A 103 -9.76 3.33 13.29
N HIS A 104 -8.85 4.30 13.46
CA HIS A 104 -8.11 4.50 14.70
C HIS A 104 -8.97 5.06 15.83
N LEU A 105 -9.95 5.93 15.51
CA LEU A 105 -10.83 6.55 16.50
C LEU A 105 -11.93 5.60 17.00
N THR A 106 -12.43 4.70 16.17
CA THR A 106 -13.53 3.80 16.51
C THR A 106 -13.31 3.05 17.84
N PRO A 107 -12.17 2.36 18.07
CA PRO A 107 -11.96 1.67 19.36
C PRO A 107 -11.81 2.61 20.54
N VAL A 108 -11.28 3.82 20.31
CA VAL A 108 -11.14 4.83 21.38
C VAL A 108 -12.51 5.33 21.85
N ILE A 109 -13.42 5.61 20.91
CA ILE A 109 -14.76 6.11 21.19
C ILE A 109 -15.63 5.02 21.83
N LEU A 110 -15.56 3.78 21.33
CA LEU A 110 -16.44 2.69 21.78
C LEU A 110 -16.01 2.10 23.13
N LYS A 111 -14.72 2.08 23.44
CA LYS A 111 -14.18 1.40 24.63
C LYS A 111 -13.93 2.33 25.82
N GLN A 112 -13.92 3.64 25.62
CA GLN A 112 -13.54 4.62 26.65
C GLN A 112 -14.62 5.69 26.79
N SER A 113 -15.13 5.87 27.99
CA SER A 113 -16.16 6.87 28.31
C SER A 113 -15.71 8.31 28.05
N ASP A 114 -14.39 8.58 28.11
CA ASP A 114 -13.72 9.86 27.88
C ASP A 114 -13.07 9.97 26.48
N GLY A 115 -13.32 9.01 25.60
CA GLY A 115 -12.66 8.92 24.28
C GLY A 115 -12.77 10.18 23.44
N LEU A 116 -13.89 10.91 23.52
CA LEU A 116 -14.12 12.16 22.79
C LEU A 116 -13.35 13.36 23.38
N ASP A 117 -12.94 13.29 24.63
CA ASP A 117 -12.20 14.35 25.32
C ASP A 117 -10.68 14.19 25.20
N LYS A 118 -10.21 13.05 24.70
CA LYS A 118 -8.80 12.82 24.39
C LYS A 118 -8.30 13.77 23.32
N THR A 119 -6.99 13.98 23.33
CA THR A 119 -6.31 14.79 22.32
C THR A 119 -5.95 13.97 21.09
N ALA A 120 -5.71 14.66 19.97
CA ALA A 120 -5.23 14.04 18.74
C ALA A 120 -3.92 13.27 18.98
N ARG A 121 -3.02 13.79 19.83
CA ARG A 121 -1.76 13.15 20.21
C ARG A 121 -1.95 11.78 20.87
N GLU A 122 -2.96 11.65 21.73
CA GLU A 122 -3.23 10.41 22.46
C GLU A 122 -3.87 9.33 21.60
N THR A 123 -4.39 9.72 20.43
CA THR A 123 -5.17 8.85 19.54
C THR A 123 -4.56 8.66 18.15
N MET A 124 -3.57 9.49 17.79
CA MET A 124 -2.89 9.38 16.51
C MET A 124 -2.09 8.08 16.42
N HIS A 125 -1.99 7.56 15.21
CA HIS A 125 -1.06 6.52 14.88
C HIS A 125 0.26 7.14 14.42
N VAL A 126 1.31 6.96 15.22
CA VAL A 126 2.66 7.37 14.82
C VAL A 126 3.15 6.44 13.73
N THR A 127 3.48 6.97 12.57
CA THR A 127 3.99 6.18 11.46
C THR A 127 5.40 6.60 11.10
N SER A 128 6.26 5.61 10.91
CA SER A 128 7.59 5.77 10.31
C SER A 128 7.64 5.23 8.88
N ASN A 129 6.46 4.93 8.31
CA ASN A 129 6.37 4.38 6.97
C ASN A 129 6.33 5.52 5.95
N PHE A 130 7.45 5.73 5.26
CA PHE A 130 7.59 6.77 4.25
C PHE A 130 8.19 6.22 2.96
N VAL A 131 8.03 6.99 1.90
CA VAL A 131 8.57 6.75 0.55
C VAL A 131 8.92 8.11 -0.05
N HIS A 132 9.88 8.16 -0.97
CA HIS A 132 10.24 9.42 -1.61
C HIS A 132 9.37 9.69 -2.84
N ALA A 133 9.12 10.96 -3.11
CA ALA A 133 8.27 11.40 -4.22
C ALA A 133 8.74 10.92 -5.60
N LYS A 134 10.04 10.71 -5.77
CA LYS A 134 10.65 10.21 -7.02
C LYS A 134 10.75 8.69 -7.11
N ASP A 135 10.44 7.97 -6.02
CA ASP A 135 10.45 6.51 -6.06
C ASP A 135 9.42 5.98 -7.05
N ALA A 136 9.71 4.82 -7.63
CA ALA A 136 8.72 4.12 -8.44
C ALA A 136 7.53 3.67 -7.58
N VAL A 137 6.33 3.73 -8.12
CA VAL A 137 5.11 3.28 -7.43
C VAL A 137 5.21 1.83 -6.97
N LEU A 138 6.00 1.00 -7.66
CA LEU A 138 6.27 -0.37 -7.25
C LEU A 138 6.90 -0.45 -5.85
N ILE A 139 7.83 0.45 -5.51
CA ILE A 139 8.46 0.51 -4.18
C ILE A 139 7.41 0.81 -3.11
N ALA A 140 6.53 1.78 -3.35
CA ALA A 140 5.42 2.08 -2.44
C ALA A 140 4.48 0.87 -2.29
N TYR A 141 4.19 0.17 -3.38
CA TYR A 141 3.36 -1.03 -3.37
C TYR A 141 3.97 -2.15 -2.50
N ASP A 142 5.26 -2.42 -2.65
CA ASP A 142 5.98 -3.41 -1.84
C ASP A 142 5.99 -3.03 -0.35
N LEU A 143 6.17 -1.74 -0.04
CA LEU A 143 6.08 -1.23 1.34
C LEU A 143 4.68 -1.42 1.93
N PHE A 144 3.61 -1.21 1.16
CA PHE A 144 2.24 -1.50 1.61
C PHE A 144 2.03 -2.96 1.98
N LEU A 145 2.64 -3.89 1.22
CA LEU A 145 2.54 -5.32 1.51
C LEU A 145 3.38 -5.71 2.74
N MET A 146 4.60 -5.18 2.83
CA MET A 146 5.52 -5.53 3.91
C MET A 146 5.10 -4.95 5.26
N LYS A 147 4.52 -3.75 5.27
CA LYS A 147 4.16 -3.02 6.50
C LYS A 147 2.69 -3.13 6.87
N GLU A 148 1.89 -3.83 6.04
CA GLU A 148 0.43 -4.00 6.24
C GLU A 148 -0.30 -2.67 6.49
N THR A 149 0.20 -1.58 5.89
CA THR A 149 -0.36 -0.23 6.04
C THR A 149 -1.27 0.13 4.86
N SER A 150 -2.18 1.08 5.05
CA SER A 150 -3.05 1.60 3.99
C SER A 150 -2.56 2.92 3.40
N TYR A 151 -1.56 3.57 4.01
CA TYR A 151 -0.98 4.83 3.57
C TYR A 151 0.53 4.87 3.85
N LEU A 152 1.25 5.71 3.07
CA LEU A 152 2.66 6.05 3.28
C LEU A 152 2.81 7.56 3.23
N LEU A 153 3.62 8.11 4.11
CA LEU A 153 4.03 9.52 4.02
C LEU A 153 5.01 9.67 2.87
N VAL A 154 4.88 10.74 2.11
CA VAL A 154 5.76 11.04 0.99
C VAL A 154 6.70 12.16 1.37
N LEU A 155 8.00 11.92 1.19
CA LEU A 155 9.08 12.87 1.46
C LEU A 155 9.72 13.35 0.16
N ASP A 156 10.25 14.56 0.17
CA ASP A 156 11.12 15.06 -0.90
C ASP A 156 12.59 14.59 -0.72
N GLU A 157 13.48 15.07 -1.57
CA GLU A 157 14.92 14.74 -1.51
C GLU A 157 15.65 15.34 -0.29
N GLN A 158 15.02 16.24 0.43
CA GLN A 158 15.50 16.86 1.66
C GLN A 158 14.82 16.29 2.92
N ASP A 159 14.16 15.12 2.79
CA ASP A 159 13.39 14.45 3.85
C ASP A 159 12.24 15.30 4.43
N ARG A 160 11.73 16.28 3.67
CA ARG A 160 10.57 17.08 4.09
C ARG A 160 9.29 16.42 3.60
N PHE A 161 8.27 16.46 4.44
CA PHE A 161 6.94 15.98 4.07
C PHE A 161 6.34 16.79 2.91
N VAL A 162 5.90 16.09 1.85
CA VAL A 162 5.29 16.70 0.66
C VAL A 162 3.93 16.13 0.31
N GLY A 163 3.51 15.04 0.92
CA GLY A 163 2.20 14.44 0.65
C GLY A 163 2.03 13.07 1.28
N ILE A 164 0.93 12.43 0.94
CA ILE A 164 0.59 11.07 1.35
C ILE A 164 0.16 10.27 0.12
N VAL A 165 0.50 8.99 0.09
CA VAL A 165 0.00 8.07 -0.95
C VAL A 165 -0.79 6.95 -0.29
N PHE A 166 -1.97 6.66 -0.83
CA PHE A 166 -2.83 5.60 -0.33
C PHE A 166 -2.74 4.36 -1.22
N LYS A 167 -2.79 3.19 -0.59
CA LYS A 167 -2.83 1.91 -1.31
C LYS A 167 -4.00 1.84 -2.31
N ALA A 168 -5.14 2.43 -1.93
CA ALA A 168 -6.33 2.48 -2.79
C ALA A 168 -6.10 3.25 -4.10
N ASP A 169 -5.32 4.34 -4.07
CA ASP A 169 -5.04 5.17 -5.25
C ASP A 169 -4.07 4.48 -6.21
N ILE A 170 -3.06 3.80 -5.68
CA ILE A 170 -2.20 2.94 -6.49
C ILE A 170 -3.04 1.88 -7.20
N MET A 171 -3.93 1.19 -6.49
CA MET A 171 -4.78 0.15 -7.07
C MET A 171 -5.78 0.70 -8.10
N ARG A 172 -6.30 1.91 -7.88
CA ARG A 172 -7.20 2.60 -8.82
C ARG A 172 -6.46 2.97 -10.10
N SER A 173 -5.27 3.56 -9.99
CA SER A 173 -4.43 3.96 -11.12
C SER A 173 -3.95 2.75 -11.91
N TYR A 174 -3.56 1.69 -11.23
CA TYR A 174 -3.18 0.43 -11.85
C TYR A 174 -4.32 -0.16 -12.69
N ARG A 175 -5.55 -0.25 -12.16
CA ARG A 175 -6.72 -0.72 -12.91
C ARG A 175 -7.02 0.13 -14.13
N LYS A 176 -6.89 1.46 -14.01
CA LYS A 176 -7.11 2.38 -15.13
C LYS A 176 -6.10 2.17 -16.24
N ALA A 177 -4.83 1.99 -15.90
CA ALA A 177 -3.75 1.75 -16.86
C ALA A 177 -3.91 0.40 -17.58
N LEU A 178 -4.31 -0.66 -16.87
CA LEU A 178 -4.62 -1.97 -17.49
C LEU A 178 -5.79 -1.87 -18.47
N HIS A 179 -6.84 -1.15 -18.11
CA HIS A 179 -8.00 -0.98 -19.00
C HIS A 179 -7.65 -0.23 -20.29
N GLN A 180 -6.83 0.83 -20.19
CA GLN A 180 -6.34 1.55 -21.35
C GLN A 180 -5.49 0.68 -22.27
N LYS A 181 -4.61 -0.16 -21.70
CA LYS A 181 -3.76 -1.08 -22.48
C LYS A 181 -4.58 -2.17 -23.17
N SER A 182 -5.60 -2.69 -22.52
CA SER A 182 -6.54 -3.65 -23.11
C SER A 182 -7.26 -3.08 -24.34
N LEU A 183 -7.71 -1.83 -24.28
CA LEU A 183 -8.36 -1.15 -25.41
C LEU A 183 -7.39 -0.89 -26.57
N ALA A 184 -6.13 -0.60 -26.28
CA ALA A 184 -5.11 -0.37 -27.30
C ALA A 184 -4.66 -1.63 -28.04
N MET A 185 -4.86 -2.82 -27.49
CA MET A 185 -4.55 -4.11 -28.11
C MET A 185 -5.69 -4.67 -28.98
N THR A 186 -6.86 -4.02 -28.98
CA THR A 186 -8.05 -4.48 -29.72
C THR A 186 -8.22 -3.72 -31.05
N HIS A 187 -7.30 -2.83 -31.37
CA HIS A 187 -7.17 -2.13 -32.65
C HIS A 187 -5.86 -2.51 -33.34
#